data_f0f871364cfe3640489f8b9439b1b4de
#
_entry.id   f0f871364cfe3640489f8b9439b1b4de
#
_cell.length_a   1.000
_cell.length_b   1.000
_cell.length_c   1.000
_cell.angle_alpha   90.00
_cell.angle_beta   90.00
_cell.angle_gamma   90.00
#
_symmetry.space_group_name_H-M   'P 1'
#
loop_
_entity.id
_entity.type
_entity.pdbx_description
1 polymer ?
#
loop_
_entity_poly.entity_id
_entity_poly.type
_entity_poly.pdbx_seq_one_letter_code
_entity_poly.pdbx_strand_id
1 'polypeptide(L)'
;FATAGVAIGLAVMIISVCVVLGFKHTIRDKVIGFGSHIQVADFLTLQQMEQYPIVIDDSIIDVLKHIPDVAHVQRFAMKEGILKTDSDFLGVAFKGVGPEFDSTFIHNNMVEGSIPPFSDSVSHNKILVSQLMADKLHLKSGQRIFAYFFDNNGVRTRRFTIAGIYQTNLKKYDETIVFTDLYTAVKLNGWESD
;
A
#
# COMPACT_ATOMS: atom_id res chain seq x y z
N PHE A 1 -11.94 -3.27 53.69
CA PHE A 1 -12.35 -2.30 52.63
C PHE A 1 -11.17 -1.61 51.94
N ALA A 2 -10.13 -1.17 52.67
CA ALA A 2 -8.97 -0.48 52.07
C ALA A 2 -8.18 -1.38 51.08
N THR A 3 -7.95 -2.64 51.44
CA THR A 3 -7.24 -3.63 50.55
C THR A 3 -8.01 -3.90 49.25
N ALA A 4 -9.34 -3.97 49.33
CA ALA A 4 -10.15 -4.16 48.13
C ALA A 4 -10.08 -2.93 47.19
N GLY A 5 -10.09 -1.71 47.73
CA GLY A 5 -9.90 -0.48 46.96
C GLY A 5 -8.56 -0.41 46.24
N VAL A 6 -7.47 -0.77 46.93
CA VAL A 6 -6.13 -0.81 46.36
C VAL A 6 -6.04 -1.89 45.25
N ALA A 7 -6.61 -3.09 45.49
CA ALA A 7 -6.61 -4.17 44.50
C ALA A 7 -7.35 -3.78 43.23
N ILE A 8 -8.52 -3.15 43.34
CA ILE A 8 -9.31 -2.67 42.21
C ILE A 8 -8.53 -1.58 41.44
N GLY A 9 -7.94 -0.61 42.18
CA GLY A 9 -7.15 0.45 41.53
C GLY A 9 -5.96 -0.09 40.77
N LEU A 10 -5.23 -1.05 41.32
CA LEU A 10 -4.11 -1.70 40.65
C LEU A 10 -4.57 -2.49 39.43
N ALA A 11 -5.66 -3.24 39.54
CA ALA A 11 -6.20 -4.01 38.38
C ALA A 11 -6.59 -3.07 37.24
N VAL A 12 -7.24 -1.96 37.51
CA VAL A 12 -7.61 -0.95 36.49
C VAL A 12 -6.36 -0.37 35.82
N MET A 13 -5.31 -0.05 36.58
CA MET A 13 -4.05 0.45 36.00
C MET A 13 -3.39 -0.58 35.08
N ILE A 14 -3.29 -1.83 35.51
CA ILE A 14 -2.70 -2.91 34.70
C ILE A 14 -3.49 -3.10 33.40
N ILE A 15 -4.82 -3.19 33.47
CA ILE A 15 -5.68 -3.35 32.28
C ILE A 15 -5.47 -2.18 31.34
N SER A 16 -5.46 -0.93 31.86
CA SER A 16 -5.27 0.27 31.05
C SER A 16 -3.93 0.25 30.30
N VAL A 17 -2.84 -0.14 30.95
CA VAL A 17 -1.53 -0.25 30.34
C VAL A 17 -1.52 -1.36 29.28
N CYS A 18 -2.10 -2.52 29.57
CA CYS A 18 -2.19 -3.63 28.60
C CYS A 18 -2.97 -3.23 27.35
N VAL A 19 -4.10 -2.53 27.50
CA VAL A 19 -4.90 -2.04 26.36
C VAL A 19 -4.11 -1.04 25.51
N VAL A 20 -3.44 -0.06 26.14
CA VAL A 20 -2.62 0.93 25.42
C VAL A 20 -1.48 0.28 24.65
N LEU A 21 -0.75 -0.65 25.29
CA LEU A 21 0.35 -1.34 24.63
C LEU A 21 -0.13 -2.24 23.49
N GLY A 22 -1.20 -2.99 23.69
CA GLY A 22 -1.80 -3.84 22.65
C GLY A 22 -2.28 -3.02 21.44
N PHE A 23 -2.97 -1.91 21.69
CA PHE A 23 -3.42 -1.01 20.64
C PHE A 23 -2.25 -0.41 19.86
N LYS A 24 -1.21 0.08 20.56
CA LYS A 24 0.00 0.63 19.94
C LYS A 24 0.67 -0.39 19.01
N HIS A 25 0.83 -1.64 19.44
CA HIS A 25 1.40 -2.70 18.61
C HIS A 25 0.55 -2.97 17.36
N THR A 26 -0.74 -3.16 17.54
CA THR A 26 -1.65 -3.45 16.41
C THR A 26 -1.64 -2.35 15.35
N ILE A 27 -1.68 -1.08 15.75
CA ILE A 27 -1.63 0.04 14.81
C ILE A 27 -0.27 0.12 14.12
N ARG A 28 0.81 0.00 14.89
CA ARG A 28 2.17 0.04 14.35
C ARG A 28 2.38 -1.02 13.27
N ASP A 29 2.03 -2.28 13.56
CA ASP A 29 2.24 -3.40 12.63
C ASP A 29 1.44 -3.21 11.33
N LYS A 30 0.24 -2.68 11.42
CA LYS A 30 -0.59 -2.37 10.25
C LYS A 30 -0.01 -1.23 9.41
N VAL A 31 0.44 -0.14 10.03
CA VAL A 31 1.02 1.00 9.31
C VAL A 31 2.32 0.60 8.62
N ILE A 32 3.16 -0.18 9.30
CA ILE A 32 4.41 -0.70 8.74
C ILE A 32 4.12 -1.67 7.58
N GLY A 33 3.10 -2.51 7.71
CA GLY A 33 2.70 -3.46 6.66
C GLY A 33 2.28 -2.79 5.34
N PHE A 34 1.73 -1.57 5.39
CA PHE A 34 1.45 -0.78 4.18
C PHE A 34 2.66 0.00 3.66
N GLY A 35 3.40 0.59 4.55
CA GLY A 35 4.48 1.51 4.22
C GLY A 35 5.84 0.83 4.30
N SER A 36 6.46 1.02 5.38
CA SER A 36 7.74 0.50 5.86
C SER A 36 8.09 1.28 7.13
N HIS A 37 9.16 0.92 7.82
CA HIS A 37 9.66 1.70 8.96
C HIS A 37 10.31 3.02 8.49
N ILE A 38 11.03 2.97 7.36
CA ILE A 38 11.76 4.09 6.78
C ILE A 38 11.46 4.12 5.29
N GLN A 39 11.18 5.30 4.77
CA GLN A 39 11.04 5.56 3.34
C GLN A 39 12.10 6.53 2.90
N VAL A 40 12.79 6.20 1.82
CA VAL A 40 13.72 7.10 1.14
C VAL A 40 12.99 7.65 -0.08
N ALA A 41 12.86 8.96 -0.16
CA ALA A 41 12.18 9.65 -1.25
C ALA A 41 13.04 10.84 -1.70
N ASP A 42 12.85 11.28 -2.94
CA ASP A 42 13.47 12.50 -3.41
C ASP A 42 12.99 13.71 -2.60
N PHE A 43 13.89 14.66 -2.33
CA PHE A 43 13.57 15.85 -1.55
C PHE A 43 12.47 16.71 -2.19
N LEU A 44 12.42 16.75 -3.52
CA LEU A 44 11.38 17.46 -4.25
C LEU A 44 10.00 16.83 -4.08
N THR A 45 9.93 15.51 -3.97
CA THR A 45 8.67 14.79 -3.66
C THR A 45 8.08 15.22 -2.32
N LEU A 46 8.91 15.60 -1.35
CA LEU A 46 8.45 16.08 -0.05
C LEU A 46 7.93 17.53 -0.08
N GLN A 47 8.38 18.33 -1.04
CA GLN A 47 8.01 19.74 -1.18
C GLN A 47 6.90 19.99 -2.17
N GLN A 48 6.76 19.12 -3.16
CA GLN A 48 5.79 19.24 -4.26
C GLN A 48 4.81 18.08 -4.21
N MET A 49 3.62 18.25 -4.76
CA MET A 49 2.64 17.16 -4.88
C MET A 49 3.00 16.14 -5.99
N GLU A 50 4.06 16.41 -6.75
CA GLU A 50 4.53 15.52 -7.80
C GLU A 50 5.50 14.49 -7.25
N GLN A 51 5.45 13.27 -7.80
CA GLN A 51 6.36 12.19 -7.45
C GLN A 51 7.62 12.28 -8.33
N TYR A 52 8.78 12.37 -7.71
CA TYR A 52 10.07 12.36 -8.40
C TYR A 52 10.76 11.01 -8.19
N PRO A 53 11.31 10.38 -9.25
CA PRO A 53 12.00 9.11 -9.12
C PRO A 53 13.35 9.31 -8.43
N ILE A 54 13.73 8.36 -7.60
CA ILE A 54 15.11 8.18 -7.17
C ILE A 54 15.74 7.16 -8.09
N VAL A 55 16.86 7.53 -8.72
CA VAL A 55 17.67 6.55 -9.45
C VAL A 55 18.45 5.75 -8.43
N ILE A 56 18.08 4.49 -8.25
CA ILE A 56 18.73 3.56 -7.34
C ILE A 56 19.40 2.48 -8.17
N ASP A 57 20.73 2.46 -8.14
CA ASP A 57 21.55 1.40 -8.69
C ASP A 57 21.55 0.17 -7.76
N ASP A 58 21.76 -1.01 -8.32
CA ASP A 58 21.83 -2.27 -7.57
C ASP A 58 22.88 -2.23 -6.45
N SER A 59 23.97 -1.48 -6.67
CA SER A 59 25.00 -1.24 -5.66
C SER A 59 24.47 -0.52 -4.41
N ILE A 60 23.55 0.42 -4.57
CA ILE A 60 22.93 1.14 -3.46
C ILE A 60 21.98 0.20 -2.69
N ILE A 61 21.22 -0.62 -3.40
CA ILE A 61 20.34 -1.62 -2.78
C ILE A 61 21.17 -2.60 -1.93
N ASP A 62 22.31 -3.03 -2.45
CA ASP A 62 23.19 -3.96 -1.72
C ASP A 62 23.81 -3.29 -0.49
N VAL A 63 24.21 -2.04 -0.57
CA VAL A 63 24.67 -1.28 0.60
C VAL A 63 23.57 -1.17 1.66
N LEU A 64 22.34 -0.86 1.25
CA LEU A 64 21.20 -0.74 2.17
C LEU A 64 20.89 -2.06 2.87
N LYS A 65 20.97 -3.19 2.16
CA LYS A 65 20.77 -4.53 2.73
C LYS A 65 21.81 -4.93 3.76
N HIS A 66 23.03 -4.37 3.67
CA HIS A 66 24.12 -4.65 4.60
C HIS A 66 24.17 -3.74 5.82
N ILE A 67 23.30 -2.75 5.92
CA ILE A 67 23.18 -1.90 7.12
C ILE A 67 22.66 -2.75 8.28
N PRO A 68 23.29 -2.71 9.45
CA PRO A 68 22.77 -3.38 10.64
C PRO A 68 21.31 -2.96 10.93
N ASP A 69 20.50 -3.91 11.38
CA ASP A 69 19.07 -3.74 11.70
C ASP A 69 18.13 -3.48 10.50
N VAL A 70 18.63 -3.50 9.26
CA VAL A 70 17.78 -3.51 8.06
C VAL A 70 17.40 -4.95 7.72
N ALA A 71 16.15 -5.30 7.95
CA ALA A 71 15.63 -6.63 7.68
C ALA A 71 15.23 -6.84 6.21
N HIS A 72 14.71 -5.80 5.56
CA HIS A 72 14.20 -5.89 4.19
C HIS A 72 14.26 -4.54 3.49
N VAL A 73 14.56 -4.56 2.20
CA VAL A 73 14.58 -3.39 1.32
C VAL A 73 13.71 -3.68 0.11
N GLN A 74 12.78 -2.79 -0.20
CA GLN A 74 11.86 -2.93 -1.33
C GLN A 74 11.64 -1.59 -2.04
N ARG A 75 11.45 -1.65 -3.35
CA ARG A 75 11.14 -0.49 -4.18
C ARG A 75 9.62 -0.30 -4.28
N PHE A 76 9.20 0.93 -4.42
CA PHE A 76 7.82 1.25 -4.74
C PHE A 76 7.73 2.51 -5.60
N ALA A 77 6.62 2.65 -6.31
CA ALA A 77 6.25 3.87 -7.02
C ALA A 77 4.78 4.18 -6.75
N MET A 78 4.45 5.44 -6.63
CA MET A 78 3.05 5.88 -6.44
C MET A 78 2.57 6.61 -7.69
N LYS A 79 1.32 6.38 -8.09
CA LYS A 79 0.63 7.16 -9.12
C LYS A 79 -0.82 7.37 -8.74
N GLU A 80 -1.24 8.61 -8.71
CA GLU A 80 -2.64 8.94 -8.50
C GLU A 80 -3.46 8.68 -9.75
N GLY A 81 -4.69 8.22 -9.55
CA GLY A 81 -5.62 7.92 -10.63
C GLY A 81 -7.05 7.77 -10.15
N ILE A 82 -7.96 7.57 -11.09
CA ILE A 82 -9.38 7.39 -10.83
C ILE A 82 -9.79 6.02 -11.33
N LEU A 83 -10.30 5.17 -10.45
CA LEU A 83 -11.05 3.98 -10.84
C LEU A 83 -12.47 4.39 -11.23
N LYS A 84 -12.95 3.89 -12.36
CA LYS A 84 -14.29 4.22 -12.87
C LYS A 84 -15.03 2.96 -13.30
N THR A 85 -16.27 2.86 -12.85
CA THR A 85 -17.30 1.94 -13.33
C THR A 85 -18.34 2.70 -14.16
N ASP A 86 -19.35 2.04 -14.65
CA ASP A 86 -20.43 2.69 -15.40
C ASP A 86 -21.27 3.63 -14.52
N SER A 87 -21.37 3.32 -13.22
CA SER A 87 -22.22 4.07 -12.26
C SER A 87 -21.44 5.02 -11.37
N ASP A 88 -20.18 4.68 -11.02
CA ASP A 88 -19.43 5.37 -9.97
C ASP A 88 -17.95 5.56 -10.32
N PHE A 89 -17.31 6.46 -9.57
CA PHE A 89 -15.85 6.67 -9.67
C PHE A 89 -15.23 6.87 -8.29
N LEU A 90 -13.95 6.55 -8.18
CA LEU A 90 -13.17 6.70 -6.94
C LEU A 90 -11.74 7.12 -7.25
N GLY A 91 -11.30 8.21 -6.61
CA GLY A 91 -9.89 8.63 -6.62
C GLY A 91 -9.06 7.68 -5.75
N VAL A 92 -7.98 7.16 -6.30
CA VAL A 92 -7.10 6.19 -5.65
C VAL A 92 -5.64 6.47 -5.95
N ALA A 93 -4.76 5.93 -5.11
CA ALA A 93 -3.32 5.93 -5.34
C ALA A 93 -2.85 4.50 -5.67
N PHE A 94 -2.34 4.33 -6.87
CA PHE A 94 -1.73 3.07 -7.30
C PHE A 94 -0.34 2.95 -6.72
N LYS A 95 -0.13 1.97 -5.85
CA LYS A 95 1.17 1.61 -5.31
C LYS A 95 1.73 0.47 -6.14
N GLY A 96 2.67 0.80 -7.02
CA GLY A 96 3.46 -0.17 -7.75
C GLY A 96 4.53 -0.77 -6.88
N VAL A 97 4.61 -2.08 -6.84
CA VAL A 97 5.59 -2.84 -6.05
C VAL A 97 6.29 -3.87 -6.92
N GLY A 98 7.57 -4.12 -6.61
CA GLY A 98 8.43 -5.07 -7.33
C GLY A 98 8.29 -6.51 -6.84
N PRO A 99 9.06 -7.44 -7.43
CA PRO A 99 9.05 -8.85 -7.04
C PRO A 99 9.59 -9.06 -5.61
N GLU A 100 10.36 -8.10 -5.10
CA GLU A 100 10.90 -8.09 -3.73
C GLU A 100 9.89 -7.68 -2.66
N PHE A 101 8.66 -7.35 -3.04
CA PHE A 101 7.64 -6.88 -2.10
C PHE A 101 7.27 -7.96 -1.08
N ASP A 102 7.39 -7.63 0.22
CA ASP A 102 6.88 -8.49 1.29
C ASP A 102 5.35 -8.45 1.31
N SER A 103 4.76 -9.46 0.72
CA SER A 103 3.31 -9.60 0.62
C SER A 103 2.64 -10.20 1.86
N THR A 104 3.40 -10.56 2.90
CA THR A 104 2.89 -11.26 4.09
C THR A 104 1.74 -10.52 4.75
N PHE A 105 1.88 -9.21 4.90
CA PHE A 105 0.82 -8.38 5.49
C PHE A 105 -0.46 -8.40 4.65
N ILE A 106 -0.35 -8.21 3.34
CA ILE A 106 -1.50 -8.25 2.43
C ILE A 106 -2.09 -9.64 2.36
N HIS A 107 -1.26 -10.68 2.31
CA HIS A 107 -1.69 -12.08 2.29
C HIS A 107 -2.57 -12.43 3.50
N ASN A 108 -2.18 -11.99 4.69
CA ASN A 108 -2.93 -12.22 5.93
C ASN A 108 -4.24 -11.43 6.01
N ASN A 109 -4.43 -10.46 5.14
CA ASN A 109 -5.61 -9.60 5.07
C ASN A 109 -6.41 -9.78 3.76
N MET A 110 -6.16 -10.85 2.99
CA MET A 110 -6.93 -11.17 1.79
C MET A 110 -8.33 -11.66 2.15
N VAL A 111 -9.33 -11.17 1.42
CA VAL A 111 -10.74 -11.57 1.56
C VAL A 111 -11.17 -12.44 0.38
N GLU A 112 -10.78 -12.07 -0.85
CA GLU A 112 -11.17 -12.77 -2.07
C GLU A 112 -10.04 -12.72 -3.10
N GLY A 113 -9.91 -13.77 -3.93
CA GLY A 113 -8.92 -13.85 -4.99
C GLY A 113 -7.52 -14.21 -4.49
N SER A 114 -6.49 -13.72 -5.17
CA SER A 114 -5.08 -14.01 -4.84
C SER A 114 -4.18 -12.83 -5.17
N ILE A 115 -3.03 -12.77 -4.51
CA ILE A 115 -2.00 -11.78 -4.82
C ILE A 115 -1.35 -12.16 -6.16
N PRO A 116 -1.35 -11.26 -7.16
CA PRO A 116 -0.66 -11.52 -8.41
C PRO A 116 0.86 -11.48 -8.21
N PRO A 117 1.64 -12.18 -9.03
CA PRO A 117 3.08 -11.97 -9.05
C PRO A 117 3.36 -10.53 -9.51
N PHE A 118 3.94 -9.72 -8.64
CA PHE A 118 4.35 -8.37 -8.99
C PHE A 118 5.67 -8.38 -9.77
N SER A 119 5.82 -7.45 -10.70
CA SER A 119 6.98 -7.38 -11.59
C SER A 119 7.49 -5.94 -11.73
N ASP A 120 8.79 -5.81 -11.97
CA ASP A 120 9.47 -4.56 -12.31
C ASP A 120 9.81 -4.47 -13.81
N SER A 121 9.56 -5.53 -14.59
CA SER A 121 9.92 -5.62 -16.00
C SER A 121 8.72 -5.82 -16.93
N VAL A 122 7.58 -6.32 -16.44
CA VAL A 122 6.39 -6.61 -17.25
C VAL A 122 5.12 -6.14 -16.54
N SER A 123 4.19 -5.58 -17.30
CA SER A 123 2.86 -5.24 -16.80
C SER A 123 1.92 -6.43 -16.92
N HIS A 124 1.43 -6.93 -15.81
CA HIS A 124 0.38 -7.96 -15.79
C HIS A 124 -1.03 -7.37 -15.88
N ASN A 125 -1.17 -6.03 -15.77
CA ASN A 125 -2.46 -5.33 -15.72
C ASN A 125 -3.42 -5.89 -14.65
N LYS A 126 -2.85 -6.35 -13.55
CA LYS A 126 -3.58 -6.87 -12.39
C LYS A 126 -3.45 -5.91 -11.23
N ILE A 127 -4.54 -5.79 -10.46
CA ILE A 127 -4.58 -4.94 -9.28
C ILE A 127 -5.19 -5.66 -8.10
N LEU A 128 -4.78 -5.25 -6.89
CA LEU A 128 -5.49 -5.56 -5.65
C LEU A 128 -6.21 -4.30 -5.20
N VAL A 129 -7.48 -4.45 -4.87
CA VAL A 129 -8.31 -3.38 -4.31
C VAL A 129 -8.75 -3.75 -2.89
N SER A 130 -9.11 -2.76 -2.09
CA SER A 130 -9.67 -3.04 -0.78
C SER A 130 -11.13 -3.46 -0.86
N GLN A 131 -11.64 -4.09 0.22
CA GLN A 131 -13.06 -4.40 0.36
C GLN A 131 -13.92 -3.14 0.33
N LEU A 132 -13.48 -2.04 0.96
CA LEU A 132 -14.19 -0.75 0.93
C LEU A 132 -14.36 -0.21 -0.50
N MET A 133 -13.31 -0.30 -1.33
CA MET A 133 -13.39 0.09 -2.74
C MET A 133 -14.30 -0.85 -3.53
N ALA A 134 -14.18 -2.17 -3.27
CA ALA A 134 -14.99 -3.18 -3.94
C ALA A 134 -16.48 -2.99 -3.63
N ASP A 135 -16.83 -2.73 -2.39
CA ASP A 135 -18.22 -2.46 -1.98
C ASP A 135 -18.77 -1.18 -2.62
N LYS A 136 -17.96 -0.10 -2.61
CA LYS A 136 -18.36 1.20 -3.15
C LYS A 136 -18.56 1.19 -4.67
N LEU A 137 -17.71 0.46 -5.39
CA LEU A 137 -17.73 0.38 -6.85
C LEU A 137 -18.43 -0.90 -7.37
N HIS A 138 -19.00 -1.71 -6.46
CA HIS A 138 -19.66 -3.00 -6.77
C HIS A 138 -18.77 -3.97 -7.56
N LEU A 139 -17.49 -4.09 -7.13
CA LEU A 139 -16.47 -4.88 -7.80
C LEU A 139 -16.34 -6.28 -7.19
N LYS A 140 -15.94 -7.25 -8.02
CA LYS A 140 -15.59 -8.62 -7.61
C LYS A 140 -14.23 -9.02 -8.17
N SER A 141 -13.59 -9.99 -7.55
CA SER A 141 -12.37 -10.59 -8.08
C SER A 141 -12.61 -11.16 -9.49
N GLY A 142 -11.63 -11.02 -10.37
CA GLY A 142 -11.71 -11.40 -11.79
C GLY A 142 -12.37 -10.38 -12.71
N GLN A 143 -13.05 -9.37 -12.20
CA GLN A 143 -13.65 -8.32 -13.00
C GLN A 143 -12.61 -7.37 -13.59
N ARG A 144 -12.99 -6.72 -14.70
CA ARG A 144 -12.19 -5.70 -15.36
C ARG A 144 -12.69 -4.32 -15.00
N ILE A 145 -11.77 -3.39 -14.75
CA ILE A 145 -12.06 -2.00 -14.44
C ILE A 145 -11.16 -1.06 -15.24
N PHE A 146 -11.66 0.11 -15.57
CA PHE A 146 -10.87 1.16 -16.18
C PHE A 146 -10.31 2.11 -15.11
N ALA A 147 -9.04 2.47 -15.28
CA ALA A 147 -8.38 3.49 -14.49
C ALA A 147 -7.95 4.65 -15.40
N TYR A 148 -8.16 5.85 -14.93
CA TYR A 148 -7.83 7.10 -15.61
C TYR A 148 -6.71 7.79 -14.86
N PHE A 149 -5.66 8.15 -15.58
CA PHE A 149 -4.50 8.86 -15.06
C PHE A 149 -4.36 10.18 -15.78
N PHE A 150 -4.08 11.22 -15.04
CA PHE A 150 -3.94 12.57 -15.56
C PHE A 150 -2.47 12.94 -15.57
N ASP A 151 -1.98 13.35 -16.73
CA ASP A 151 -0.63 13.83 -16.96
C ASP A 151 -0.68 15.18 -17.66
N ASN A 152 0.45 15.90 -17.71
CA ASN A 152 0.59 17.12 -18.49
C ASN A 152 0.28 16.92 -20.00
N ASN A 153 0.39 15.69 -20.49
CA ASN A 153 0.14 15.27 -21.87
C ASN A 153 -1.31 14.80 -22.11
N GLY A 154 -2.19 14.86 -21.11
CA GLY A 154 -3.60 14.49 -21.21
C GLY A 154 -4.02 13.36 -20.31
N VAL A 155 -5.09 12.67 -20.69
CA VAL A 155 -5.69 11.58 -19.92
C VAL A 155 -5.27 10.23 -20.51
N ARG A 156 -4.60 9.42 -19.70
CA ARG A 156 -4.28 8.05 -20.05
C ARG A 156 -5.28 7.09 -19.42
N THR A 157 -5.87 6.22 -20.22
CA THR A 157 -6.79 5.20 -19.74
C THR A 157 -6.12 3.83 -19.78
N ARG A 158 -6.20 3.08 -18.69
CA ARG A 158 -5.76 1.68 -18.64
C ARG A 158 -6.86 0.78 -18.11
N ARG A 159 -6.90 -0.43 -18.63
CA ARG A 159 -7.81 -1.48 -18.17
C ARG A 159 -7.05 -2.46 -17.29
N PHE A 160 -7.53 -2.66 -16.09
CA PHE A 160 -7.00 -3.61 -15.13
C PHE A 160 -7.97 -4.75 -14.86
N THR A 161 -7.43 -5.88 -14.41
CA THR A 161 -8.20 -7.00 -13.86
C THR A 161 -7.98 -7.03 -12.35
N ILE A 162 -9.05 -7.14 -11.58
CA ILE A 162 -8.99 -7.28 -10.13
C ILE A 162 -8.53 -8.69 -9.81
N ALA A 163 -7.30 -8.85 -9.31
CA ALA A 163 -6.75 -10.15 -8.95
C ALA A 163 -7.23 -10.62 -7.59
N GLY A 164 -7.48 -9.68 -6.69
CA GLY A 164 -7.98 -9.99 -5.36
C GLY A 164 -8.43 -8.74 -4.61
N ILE A 165 -9.09 -9.01 -3.49
CA ILE A 165 -9.66 -8.02 -2.59
C ILE A 165 -9.08 -8.24 -1.21
N TYR A 166 -8.60 -7.17 -0.57
CA TYR A 166 -8.01 -7.20 0.76
C TYR A 166 -8.77 -6.30 1.73
N GLN A 167 -8.66 -6.54 3.04
CA GLN A 167 -9.27 -5.72 4.08
C GLN A 167 -8.35 -5.63 5.29
N THR A 168 -7.78 -4.46 5.54
CA THR A 168 -6.85 -4.27 6.66
C THR A 168 -7.49 -3.61 7.88
N ASN A 169 -8.69 -3.06 7.71
CA ASN A 169 -9.38 -2.24 8.72
C ASN A 169 -8.61 -0.96 9.10
N LEU A 170 -7.73 -0.48 8.23
CA LEU A 170 -7.18 0.86 8.25
C LEU A 170 -7.89 1.72 7.22
N LYS A 171 -8.97 2.36 7.62
CA LYS A 171 -9.90 3.07 6.73
C LYS A 171 -9.19 3.96 5.71
N LYS A 172 -8.25 4.80 6.13
CA LYS A 172 -7.53 5.73 5.26
C LYS A 172 -6.77 5.01 4.12
N TYR A 173 -6.13 3.88 4.41
CA TYR A 173 -5.40 3.09 3.43
C TYR A 173 -6.36 2.26 2.56
N ASP A 174 -7.35 1.64 3.19
CA ASP A 174 -8.38 0.85 2.50
C ASP A 174 -9.25 1.71 1.55
N GLU A 175 -9.36 3.02 1.79
CA GLU A 175 -10.06 3.95 0.89
C GLU A 175 -9.20 4.46 -0.27
N THR A 176 -7.86 4.34 -0.19
CA THR A 176 -6.98 5.06 -1.10
C THR A 176 -6.03 4.14 -1.89
N ILE A 177 -5.47 3.09 -1.29
CA ILE A 177 -4.37 2.34 -1.88
C ILE A 177 -4.87 1.18 -2.75
N VAL A 178 -4.35 1.13 -3.97
CA VAL A 178 -4.49 0.01 -4.93
C VAL A 178 -3.10 -0.52 -5.24
N PHE A 179 -2.86 -1.81 -5.10
CA PHE A 179 -1.57 -2.41 -5.45
C PHE A 179 -1.52 -2.83 -6.92
N THR A 180 -0.38 -2.62 -7.55
CA THR A 180 -0.10 -3.01 -8.94
C THR A 180 1.38 -3.32 -9.13
N ASP A 181 1.79 -3.74 -10.33
CA ASP A 181 3.19 -3.93 -10.69
C ASP A 181 4.00 -2.63 -10.60
N LEU A 182 5.24 -2.71 -10.14
CA LEU A 182 6.19 -1.59 -10.15
C LEU A 182 6.39 -1.05 -11.57
N TYR A 183 6.59 -1.95 -12.54
CA TYR A 183 6.70 -1.60 -13.95
C TYR A 183 5.51 -0.73 -14.43
N THR A 184 4.30 -1.12 -14.05
CA THR A 184 3.10 -0.37 -14.42
C THR A 184 3.11 1.06 -13.83
N ALA A 185 3.47 1.21 -12.56
CA ALA A 185 3.49 2.52 -11.90
C ALA A 185 4.61 3.43 -12.45
N VAL A 186 5.80 2.87 -12.71
CA VAL A 186 6.92 3.59 -13.35
C VAL A 186 6.51 4.10 -14.72
N LYS A 187 5.91 3.25 -15.55
CA LYS A 187 5.43 3.60 -16.88
C LYS A 187 4.32 4.66 -16.87
N LEU A 188 3.43 4.60 -15.89
CA LEU A 188 2.37 5.60 -15.71
C LEU A 188 2.91 6.96 -15.27
N ASN A 189 4.03 6.99 -14.56
CA ASN A 189 4.71 8.23 -14.21
C ASN A 189 5.58 8.79 -15.35
N GLY A 190 5.83 8.02 -16.41
CA GLY A 190 6.73 8.42 -17.48
C GLY A 190 8.20 8.41 -17.06
N TRP A 191 8.57 7.57 -16.10
CA TRP A 191 9.94 7.44 -15.58
C TRP A 191 10.76 6.38 -16.33
N GLU A 192 10.32 5.96 -17.48
CA GLU A 192 11.14 5.09 -18.34
C GLU A 192 12.33 5.90 -18.84
N SER A 193 13.55 5.43 -18.57
CA SER A 193 14.74 5.85 -19.30
C SER A 193 14.64 5.25 -20.70
N ASP A 194 14.72 6.09 -21.72
CA ASP A 194 14.98 5.66 -23.09
C ASP A 194 16.31 4.88 -23.17
#